data_0403f1c72b60352d201de2177732c5b5
#
_entry.id   0403f1c72b60352d201de2177732c5b5
#
_cell.length_a   1.000
_cell.length_b   1.000
_cell.length_c   1.000
_cell.angle_alpha   90.00
_cell.angle_beta   90.00
_cell.angle_gamma   90.00
#
_symmetry.space_group_name_H-M   'P 1'
#
loop_
_entity.id
_entity.type
_entity.pdbx_description
1 polymer ?
#
loop_
_entity_poly.entity_id
_entity_poly.type
_entity_poly.pdbx_seq_one_letter_code
_entity_poly.pdbx_strand_id
1 'polypeptide(L)'
;MLAGIFYGAMYGGSTTSILLRITGEAASIVTCIDGYEMARKGRAGAALSIAALGSFVGGTLSIVGLMLFAPYLADIMLSVGPAAEAVMMAVALLIVTAVSTSAPRKTFTMICLGLLVGTVGLDSITADQRFMFNNMALAEGLSFVALAIGLFGLSELLLSASDKVLERPAVPRMRDLIPSASEARQAIGPALRGSGIGFVFGVIPGVSHIVSTFVSYADRLGQLVQENAAF
;
A
#
# COMPACT_ATOMS: atom_id res chain seq x y z
N MET A 1 -7.68 14.69 -10.97
CA MET A 1 -7.28 13.75 -12.04
C MET A 1 -6.17 12.81 -11.59
N LEU A 2 -5.02 13.29 -11.10
CA LEU A 2 -3.90 12.45 -10.62
C LEU A 2 -4.30 11.46 -9.51
N ALA A 3 -5.11 11.89 -8.53
CA ALA A 3 -5.60 11.00 -7.47
C ALA A 3 -6.44 9.84 -8.02
N GLY A 4 -7.24 10.06 -9.06
CA GLY A 4 -8.02 8.98 -9.69
C GLY A 4 -7.14 7.97 -10.43
N ILE A 5 -6.06 8.42 -11.07
CA ILE A 5 -5.08 7.52 -11.72
C ILE A 5 -4.37 6.68 -10.67
N PHE A 6 -3.92 7.30 -9.58
CA PHE A 6 -3.30 6.60 -8.46
C PHE A 6 -4.23 5.54 -7.88
N TYR A 7 -5.49 5.91 -7.63
CA TYR A 7 -6.50 5.00 -7.10
C TYR A 7 -6.78 3.82 -8.03
N GLY A 8 -6.86 4.08 -9.34
CA GLY A 8 -7.05 3.03 -10.35
C GLY A 8 -5.86 2.07 -10.42
N ALA A 9 -4.64 2.58 -10.31
CA ALA A 9 -3.43 1.77 -10.30
C ALA A 9 -3.36 0.85 -9.07
N MET A 10 -3.71 1.37 -7.88
CA MET A 10 -3.79 0.62 -6.63
C MET A 10 -4.82 -0.52 -6.72
N TYR A 11 -6.00 -0.25 -7.26
CA TYR A 11 -7.02 -1.26 -7.49
C TYR A 11 -6.56 -2.33 -8.49
N GLY A 12 -5.87 -1.92 -9.56
CA GLY A 12 -5.27 -2.84 -10.53
C GLY A 12 -4.29 -3.82 -9.88
N GLY A 13 -3.45 -3.35 -8.97
CA GLY A 13 -2.53 -4.17 -8.18
C GLY A 13 -3.24 -5.21 -7.33
N SER A 14 -4.36 -4.87 -6.71
CA SER A 14 -5.17 -5.81 -5.94
C SER A 14 -5.79 -6.90 -6.82
N THR A 15 -6.18 -6.57 -8.05
CA THR A 15 -6.74 -7.54 -9.01
C THR A 15 -5.71 -8.59 -9.41
N THR A 16 -4.48 -8.19 -9.73
CA THR A 16 -3.39 -9.12 -10.06
C THR A 16 -2.99 -9.98 -8.87
N SER A 17 -3.03 -9.42 -7.66
CA SER A 17 -2.76 -10.15 -6.43
C SER A 17 -3.76 -11.28 -6.17
N ILE A 18 -5.04 -11.05 -6.42
CA ILE A 18 -6.11 -12.04 -6.26
C ILE A 18 -6.03 -13.13 -7.33
N LEU A 19 -5.80 -12.77 -8.59
CA LEU A 19 -5.89 -13.71 -9.71
C LEU A 19 -4.58 -14.47 -9.96
N LEU A 20 -3.44 -13.80 -9.85
CA LEU A 20 -2.14 -14.31 -10.28
C LEU A 20 -1.15 -14.55 -9.16
N ARG A 21 -1.50 -14.18 -7.92
CA ARG A 21 -0.57 -14.14 -6.78
C ARG A 21 0.61 -13.18 -7.01
N ILE A 22 0.47 -12.24 -7.92
CA ILE A 22 1.49 -11.25 -8.23
C ILE A 22 1.10 -9.95 -7.53
N THR A 23 1.90 -9.52 -6.57
CA THR A 23 1.67 -8.29 -5.85
C THR A 23 2.04 -7.11 -6.76
N GLY A 24 1.05 -6.37 -7.22
CA GLY A 24 1.29 -5.15 -8.02
C GLY A 24 1.94 -4.02 -7.22
N GLU A 25 1.78 -4.06 -5.89
CA GLU A 25 2.42 -3.15 -4.94
C GLU A 25 2.50 -3.79 -3.54
N ALA A 26 3.33 -3.20 -2.67
CA ALA A 26 3.55 -3.76 -1.34
C ALA A 26 2.30 -3.78 -0.45
N ALA A 27 1.36 -2.86 -0.63
CA ALA A 27 0.10 -2.85 0.10
C ALA A 27 -0.83 -4.02 -0.27
N SER A 28 -0.71 -4.55 -1.49
CA SER A 28 -1.52 -5.67 -1.97
C SER A 28 -1.02 -7.06 -1.54
N ILE A 29 0.09 -7.14 -0.80
CA ILE A 29 0.62 -8.41 -0.26
C ILE A 29 -0.44 -9.11 0.61
N VAL A 30 -1.12 -8.36 1.47
CA VAL A 30 -2.18 -8.87 2.35
C VAL A 30 -3.34 -9.43 1.52
N THR A 31 -3.75 -8.71 0.49
CA THR A 31 -4.79 -9.15 -0.45
C THR A 31 -4.38 -10.44 -1.18
N CYS A 32 -3.09 -10.61 -1.44
CA CYS A 32 -2.56 -11.81 -2.08
C CYS A 32 -2.70 -13.05 -1.19
N ILE A 33 -2.56 -12.91 0.14
CA ILE A 33 -2.64 -14.04 1.07
C ILE A 33 -4.03 -14.68 1.03
N ASP A 34 -5.07 -13.90 1.31
CA ASP A 34 -6.44 -14.42 1.43
C ASP A 34 -7.18 -14.45 0.09
N GLY A 35 -6.99 -13.40 -0.73
CA GLY A 35 -7.68 -13.25 -2.01
C GLY A 35 -7.29 -14.33 -3.02
N TYR A 36 -6.02 -14.67 -3.11
CA TYR A 36 -5.56 -15.75 -3.99
C TYR A 36 -6.07 -17.12 -3.53
N GLU A 37 -6.10 -17.41 -2.22
CA GLU A 37 -6.68 -18.64 -1.71
C GLU A 37 -8.17 -18.76 -2.01
N MET A 38 -8.91 -17.66 -1.95
CA MET A 38 -10.31 -17.63 -2.40
C MET A 38 -10.41 -17.91 -3.91
N ALA A 39 -9.53 -17.34 -4.71
CA ALA A 39 -9.49 -17.56 -6.15
C ALA A 39 -9.20 -19.03 -6.50
N ARG A 40 -8.25 -19.69 -5.82
CA ARG A 40 -7.95 -21.13 -5.98
C ARG A 40 -9.15 -22.00 -5.65
N LYS A 41 -9.98 -21.61 -4.69
CA LYS A 41 -11.23 -22.31 -4.32
C LYS A 41 -12.38 -22.03 -5.29
N GLY A 42 -12.11 -21.41 -6.46
CA GLY A 42 -13.11 -21.09 -7.47
C GLY A 42 -13.98 -19.86 -7.15
N ARG A 43 -13.62 -19.07 -6.14
CA ARG A 43 -14.37 -17.91 -5.66
C ARG A 43 -13.67 -16.57 -6.02
N ALA A 44 -12.93 -16.56 -7.11
CA ALA A 44 -12.19 -15.39 -7.59
C ALA A 44 -13.12 -14.18 -7.83
N GLY A 45 -14.30 -14.41 -8.39
CA GLY A 45 -15.29 -13.37 -8.64
C GLY A 45 -15.75 -12.67 -7.37
N ALA A 46 -16.10 -13.42 -6.33
CA ALA A 46 -16.50 -12.86 -5.03
C ALA A 46 -15.36 -12.06 -4.39
N ALA A 47 -14.12 -12.57 -4.44
CA ALA A 47 -12.96 -11.86 -3.90
C ALA A 47 -12.73 -10.52 -4.61
N LEU A 48 -12.80 -10.48 -5.95
CA LEU A 48 -12.66 -9.26 -6.74
C LEU A 48 -13.76 -8.25 -6.43
N SER A 49 -14.99 -8.71 -6.32
CA SER A 49 -16.13 -7.82 -6.04
C SER A 49 -16.09 -7.25 -4.64
N ILE A 50 -15.72 -8.04 -3.65
CA ILE A 50 -15.55 -7.56 -2.27
C ILE A 50 -14.41 -6.55 -2.19
N ALA A 51 -13.28 -6.80 -2.89
CA ALA A 51 -12.18 -5.86 -2.98
C ALA A 51 -12.61 -4.54 -3.65
N ALA A 52 -13.40 -4.61 -4.74
CA ALA A 52 -13.92 -3.42 -5.42
C ALA A 52 -14.86 -2.61 -4.53
N LEU A 53 -15.82 -3.27 -3.90
CA LEU A 53 -16.78 -2.63 -3.00
C LEU A 53 -16.07 -2.03 -1.78
N GLY A 54 -15.12 -2.77 -1.18
CA GLY A 54 -14.32 -2.29 -0.06
C GLY A 54 -13.50 -1.05 -0.42
N SER A 55 -12.85 -1.06 -1.59
CA SER A 55 -12.11 0.09 -2.12
C SER A 55 -13.03 1.28 -2.39
N PHE A 56 -14.19 1.06 -2.97
CA PHE A 56 -15.16 2.14 -3.24
C PHE A 56 -15.67 2.76 -1.94
N VAL A 57 -16.09 1.95 -0.97
CA VAL A 57 -16.56 2.43 0.33
C VAL A 57 -15.43 3.14 1.09
N GLY A 58 -14.25 2.53 1.18
CA GLY A 58 -13.09 3.10 1.85
C GLY A 58 -12.66 4.42 1.23
N GLY A 59 -12.60 4.49 -0.09
CA GLY A 59 -12.26 5.71 -0.82
C GLY A 59 -13.27 6.83 -0.60
N THR A 60 -14.55 6.51 -0.70
CA THR A 60 -15.61 7.50 -0.47
C THR A 60 -15.58 8.05 0.95
N LEU A 61 -15.46 7.18 1.96
CA LEU A 61 -15.33 7.60 3.36
C LEU A 61 -14.10 8.45 3.60
N SER A 62 -12.96 8.07 3.01
CA SER A 62 -11.71 8.84 3.12
C SER A 62 -11.81 10.22 2.48
N ILE A 63 -12.47 10.35 1.33
CA ILE A 63 -12.71 11.65 0.68
C ILE A 63 -13.63 12.53 1.55
N VAL A 64 -14.73 11.98 2.05
CA VAL A 64 -15.64 12.70 2.95
C VAL A 64 -14.90 13.13 4.22
N GLY A 65 -14.13 12.21 4.83
CA GLY A 65 -13.30 12.53 5.99
C GLY A 65 -12.31 13.65 5.68
N LEU A 66 -11.61 13.57 4.55
CA LEU A 66 -10.67 14.61 4.14
C LEU A 66 -11.37 15.96 3.96
N MET A 67 -12.52 16.01 3.30
CA MET A 67 -13.28 17.26 3.11
C MET A 67 -13.68 17.90 4.44
N LEU A 68 -14.05 17.11 5.44
CA LEU A 68 -14.46 17.61 6.76
C LEU A 68 -13.27 18.06 7.61
N PHE A 69 -12.17 17.32 7.56
CA PHE A 69 -11.02 17.53 8.44
C PHE A 69 -9.86 18.27 7.79
N ALA A 70 -9.86 18.47 6.44
CA ALA A 70 -8.76 19.11 5.73
C ALA A 70 -8.35 20.48 6.31
N PRO A 71 -9.27 21.41 6.66
CA PRO A 71 -8.87 22.69 7.25
C PRO A 71 -8.10 22.53 8.55
N TYR A 72 -8.60 21.69 9.45
CA TYR A 72 -7.95 21.43 10.75
C TYR A 72 -6.60 20.71 10.59
N LEU A 73 -6.50 19.79 9.64
CA LEU A 73 -5.26 19.10 9.33
C LEU A 73 -4.21 20.03 8.72
N ALA A 74 -4.63 20.95 7.86
CA ALA A 74 -3.75 21.96 7.28
C ALA A 74 -3.16 22.87 8.36
N ASP A 75 -3.97 23.34 9.31
CA ASP A 75 -3.50 24.17 10.41
C ASP A 75 -2.47 23.45 11.30
N ILE A 76 -2.73 22.17 11.61
CA ILE A 76 -1.79 21.34 12.37
C ILE A 76 -0.49 21.16 11.59
N MET A 77 -0.57 20.84 10.29
CA MET A 77 0.60 20.62 9.44
C MET A 77 1.46 21.89 9.29
N LEU A 78 0.83 23.05 9.12
CA LEU A 78 1.53 24.32 9.02
C LEU A 78 2.20 24.74 10.35
N SER A 79 1.72 24.23 11.47
CA SER A 79 2.35 24.44 12.78
C SER A 79 3.58 23.57 13.04
N VAL A 80 3.76 22.50 12.23
CA VAL A 80 4.91 21.58 12.34
C VAL A 80 6.11 22.21 11.63
N GLY A 81 7.12 22.59 12.40
CA GLY A 81 8.36 23.12 11.84
C GLY A 81 9.23 22.02 11.18
N PRO A 82 10.21 22.42 10.33
CA PRO A 82 11.05 21.47 9.58
C PRO A 82 11.80 20.45 10.45
N ALA A 83 12.16 20.86 11.67
CA ALA A 83 12.82 19.96 12.63
C ALA A 83 11.88 18.84 13.12
N ALA A 84 10.62 19.19 13.39
CA ALA A 84 9.62 18.19 13.80
C ALA A 84 9.26 17.25 12.65
N GLU A 85 9.19 17.76 11.42
CA GLU A 85 8.98 16.96 10.21
C GLU A 85 10.11 15.92 10.03
N ALA A 86 11.37 16.33 10.18
CA ALA A 86 12.51 15.43 10.13
C ALA A 86 12.46 14.32 11.20
N VAL A 87 12.04 14.66 12.43
CA VAL A 87 11.85 13.68 13.50
C VAL A 87 10.71 12.71 13.16
N MET A 88 9.59 13.20 12.62
CA MET A 88 8.48 12.35 12.20
C MET A 88 8.90 11.35 11.11
N MET A 89 9.67 11.80 10.11
CA MET A 89 10.23 10.91 9.09
C MET A 89 11.19 9.88 9.69
N ALA A 90 12.05 10.26 10.63
CA ALA A 90 12.94 9.32 11.31
C ALA A 90 12.17 8.27 12.10
N VAL A 91 11.12 8.68 12.82
CA VAL A 91 10.24 7.76 13.56
C VAL A 91 9.52 6.81 12.59
N ALA A 92 9.02 7.30 11.46
CA ALA A 92 8.40 6.46 10.45
C ALA A 92 9.36 5.39 9.91
N LEU A 93 10.62 5.74 9.64
CA LEU A 93 11.65 4.78 9.23
C LEU A 93 11.95 3.74 10.31
N LEU A 94 11.95 4.13 11.59
CA LEU A 94 12.11 3.20 12.71
C LEU A 94 10.92 2.24 12.81
N ILE A 95 9.69 2.71 12.63
CA ILE A 95 8.48 1.87 12.60
C ILE A 95 8.57 0.85 11.46
N VAL A 96 8.96 1.26 10.26
CA VAL A 96 9.18 0.35 9.12
C VAL A 96 10.22 -0.72 9.47
N THR A 97 11.28 -0.34 10.17
CA THR A 97 12.31 -1.29 10.62
C THR A 97 11.76 -2.30 11.61
N ALA A 98 10.91 -1.87 12.53
CA ALA A 98 10.29 -2.72 13.55
C ALA A 98 9.25 -3.70 12.96
N VAL A 99 8.51 -3.27 11.93
CA VAL A 99 7.49 -4.10 11.25
C VAL A 99 8.12 -5.06 10.22
N SER A 100 9.35 -4.80 9.78
CA SER A 100 10.04 -5.63 8.80
C SER A 100 10.30 -7.03 9.33
N THR A 101 9.89 -8.04 8.56
CA THR A 101 10.18 -9.46 8.84
C THR A 101 11.61 -9.88 8.46
N SER A 102 12.36 -8.99 7.80
CA SER A 102 13.73 -9.20 7.37
C SER A 102 14.72 -8.98 8.53
N ALA A 103 15.93 -9.53 8.39
CA ALA A 103 16.99 -9.27 9.38
C ALA A 103 17.23 -7.76 9.54
N PRO A 104 17.30 -7.21 10.75
CA PRO A 104 17.40 -5.77 11.02
C PRO A 104 18.55 -5.09 10.27
N ARG A 105 19.66 -5.80 10.10
CA ARG A 105 20.82 -5.32 9.33
C ARG A 105 20.48 -5.03 7.88
N LYS A 106 19.72 -5.92 7.22
CA LYS A 106 19.30 -5.73 5.83
C LYS A 106 18.36 -4.54 5.70
N THR A 107 17.38 -4.43 6.59
CA THR A 107 16.44 -3.31 6.61
C THR A 107 17.17 -1.98 6.79
N PHE A 108 18.09 -1.91 7.75
CA PHE A 108 18.89 -0.70 7.98
C PHE A 108 19.74 -0.33 6.77
N THR A 109 20.43 -1.32 6.16
CA THR A 109 21.22 -1.08 4.94
C THR A 109 20.37 -0.55 3.79
N MET A 110 19.15 -1.08 3.60
CA MET A 110 18.24 -0.61 2.57
C MET A 110 17.71 0.79 2.85
N ILE A 111 17.45 1.14 4.11
CA ILE A 111 17.09 2.50 4.50
C ILE A 111 18.22 3.47 4.18
N CYS A 112 19.45 3.13 4.55
CA CYS A 112 20.63 3.97 4.25
C CYS A 112 20.82 4.16 2.74
N LEU A 113 20.66 3.09 1.94
CA LEU A 113 20.72 3.17 0.48
C LEU A 113 19.59 4.04 -0.08
N GLY A 114 18.37 3.89 0.41
CA GLY A 114 17.25 4.72 0.00
C GLY A 114 17.47 6.20 0.32
N LEU A 115 17.98 6.51 1.51
CA LEU A 115 18.33 7.87 1.90
C LEU A 115 19.45 8.44 1.00
N LEU A 116 20.49 7.66 0.69
CA LEU A 116 21.54 8.06 -0.24
C LEU A 116 21.00 8.38 -1.63
N VAL A 117 20.16 7.51 -2.16
CA VAL A 117 19.49 7.73 -3.46
C VAL A 117 18.61 8.97 -3.43
N GLY A 118 17.93 9.23 -2.32
CA GLY A 118 17.09 10.42 -2.12
C GLY A 118 17.88 11.73 -2.02
N THR A 119 19.20 11.69 -1.79
CA THR A 119 20.02 12.92 -1.77
C THR A 119 20.49 13.37 -3.16
N VAL A 120 20.25 12.60 -4.21
CA VAL A 120 20.60 12.97 -5.59
C VAL A 120 19.66 14.05 -6.10
N GLY A 121 20.19 15.15 -6.61
CA GLY A 121 19.40 16.23 -7.19
C GLY A 121 19.80 17.62 -6.68
N LEU A 122 18.93 18.59 -6.93
CA LEU A 122 19.03 19.95 -6.37
C LEU A 122 18.38 20.00 -4.99
N ASP A 123 19.09 20.55 -4.03
CA ASP A 123 18.52 20.86 -2.73
C ASP A 123 17.46 21.95 -2.90
N SER A 124 16.23 21.67 -2.45
CA SER A 124 15.09 22.60 -2.60
C SER A 124 15.22 23.88 -1.74
N ILE A 125 16.12 23.92 -0.75
CA ILE A 125 16.32 25.06 0.14
C ILE A 125 17.54 25.87 -0.29
N THR A 126 18.69 25.22 -0.51
CA THR A 126 19.98 25.88 -0.80
C THR A 126 20.27 25.98 -2.29
N ALA A 127 19.52 25.24 -3.13
CA ALA A 127 19.79 25.07 -4.56
C ALA A 127 21.19 24.46 -4.88
N ASP A 128 21.81 23.85 -3.89
CA ASP A 128 23.09 23.18 -4.08
C ASP A 128 22.93 21.87 -4.88
N GLN A 129 23.86 21.62 -5.78
CA GLN A 129 23.89 20.41 -6.59
C GLN A 129 24.47 19.23 -5.78
N ARG A 130 23.68 18.17 -5.56
CA ARG A 130 24.13 16.97 -4.86
C ARG A 130 24.15 15.79 -5.81
N PHE A 131 25.31 15.18 -6.00
CA PHE A 131 25.51 13.96 -6.81
C PHE A 131 24.94 14.02 -8.24
N MET A 132 24.88 15.21 -8.84
CA MET A 132 24.34 15.40 -10.20
C MET A 132 25.34 15.07 -11.29
N PHE A 133 26.64 14.99 -10.99
CA PHE A 133 27.71 14.68 -11.96
C PHE A 133 27.63 15.55 -13.23
N ASN A 134 27.26 16.80 -13.11
CA ASN A 134 27.05 17.75 -14.19
C ASN A 134 25.97 17.35 -15.22
N ASN A 135 25.04 16.49 -14.83
CA ASN A 135 23.94 16.06 -15.68
C ASN A 135 22.62 16.73 -15.24
N MET A 136 22.09 17.63 -16.08
CA MET A 136 20.84 18.35 -15.81
C MET A 136 19.62 17.43 -15.70
N ALA A 137 19.67 16.22 -16.27
CA ALA A 137 18.57 15.25 -16.11
C ALA A 137 18.40 14.76 -14.66
N LEU A 138 19.44 14.92 -13.82
CA LEU A 138 19.40 14.58 -12.40
C LEU A 138 19.01 15.76 -11.51
N ALA A 139 18.67 16.92 -12.07
CA ALA A 139 18.32 18.12 -11.30
C ALA A 139 17.04 17.89 -10.44
N GLU A 140 16.07 17.16 -10.98
CA GLU A 140 14.84 16.79 -10.27
C GLU A 140 15.00 15.54 -9.39
N GLY A 141 16.24 15.04 -9.25
CA GLY A 141 16.53 13.80 -8.55
C GLY A 141 16.16 12.55 -9.34
N LEU A 142 16.25 11.40 -8.69
CA LEU A 142 15.82 10.13 -9.27
C LEU A 142 14.32 9.98 -9.08
N SER A 143 13.57 9.86 -10.17
CA SER A 143 12.12 9.68 -10.11
C SER A 143 11.75 8.46 -9.26
N PHE A 144 11.01 8.67 -8.17
CA PHE A 144 10.51 7.60 -7.32
C PHE A 144 9.71 6.56 -8.11
N VAL A 145 8.90 7.03 -9.08
CA VAL A 145 8.10 6.14 -9.94
C VAL A 145 8.98 5.23 -10.79
N ALA A 146 10.04 5.78 -11.38
CA ALA A 146 11.00 4.99 -12.18
C ALA A 146 11.74 3.95 -11.32
N LEU A 147 12.16 4.34 -10.11
CA LEU A 147 12.78 3.43 -9.14
C LEU A 147 11.82 2.33 -8.70
N ALA A 148 10.58 2.68 -8.38
CA ALA A 148 9.57 1.71 -7.97
C ALA A 148 9.27 0.70 -9.09
N ILE A 149 9.05 1.16 -10.32
CA ILE A 149 8.83 0.27 -11.48
C ILE A 149 10.06 -0.60 -11.73
N GLY A 150 11.25 -0.04 -11.65
CA GLY A 150 12.49 -0.80 -11.85
C GLY A 150 12.72 -1.86 -10.78
N LEU A 151 12.55 -1.52 -9.51
CA LEU A 151 12.82 -2.45 -8.42
C LEU A 151 11.71 -3.51 -8.27
N PHE A 152 10.46 -3.11 -8.31
CA PHE A 152 9.34 -4.05 -8.12
C PHE A 152 8.93 -4.72 -9.42
N GLY A 153 8.71 -3.96 -10.49
CA GLY A 153 8.24 -4.51 -11.76
C GLY A 153 9.25 -5.42 -12.42
N LEU A 154 10.52 -4.99 -12.50
CA LEU A 154 11.57 -5.82 -13.11
C LEU A 154 11.89 -7.06 -12.26
N SER A 155 11.90 -6.94 -10.93
CA SER A 155 12.06 -8.07 -10.01
C SER A 155 10.97 -9.12 -10.21
N GLU A 156 9.72 -8.68 -10.33
CA GLU A 156 8.57 -9.56 -10.51
C GLU A 156 8.61 -10.26 -11.88
N LEU A 157 8.98 -9.53 -12.94
CA LEU A 157 9.19 -10.12 -14.26
C LEU A 157 10.27 -11.20 -14.25
N LEU A 158 11.39 -10.95 -13.59
CA LEU A 158 12.50 -11.91 -13.51
C LEU A 158 12.10 -13.14 -12.69
N LEU A 159 11.38 -12.97 -11.59
CA LEU A 159 10.86 -14.07 -10.78
C LEU A 159 9.83 -14.89 -11.55
N SER A 160 8.87 -14.24 -12.20
CA SER A 160 7.84 -14.90 -13.02
C SER A 160 8.43 -15.63 -14.22
N ALA A 161 9.49 -15.10 -14.83
CA ALA A 161 10.21 -15.79 -15.92
C ALA A 161 10.95 -17.04 -15.45
N SER A 162 11.33 -17.09 -14.16
CA SER A 162 11.98 -18.26 -13.55
C SER A 162 10.99 -19.34 -13.13
N ASP A 163 9.75 -18.96 -12.79
CA ASP A 163 8.71 -19.89 -12.36
C ASP A 163 8.06 -20.59 -13.56
N LYS A 164 8.35 -21.89 -13.72
CA LYS A 164 7.83 -22.72 -14.81
C LYS A 164 6.35 -23.09 -14.70
N VAL A 165 5.66 -22.71 -13.65
CA VAL A 165 4.26 -23.10 -13.39
C VAL A 165 3.39 -21.88 -13.18
N LEU A 166 3.03 -21.23 -14.28
CA LEU A 166 1.84 -20.41 -14.31
C LEU A 166 0.63 -21.36 -14.37
N GLU A 167 0.11 -21.75 -13.20
CA GLU A 167 -1.26 -22.29 -13.15
C GLU A 167 -2.15 -21.22 -13.79
N ARG A 168 -2.79 -21.58 -14.91
CA ARG A 168 -3.70 -20.65 -15.62
C ARG A 168 -4.79 -20.23 -14.64
N PRO A 169 -4.92 -18.93 -14.36
CA PRO A 169 -5.97 -18.48 -13.46
C PRO A 169 -7.33 -18.90 -14.01
N ALA A 170 -8.15 -19.45 -13.14
CA ALA A 170 -9.53 -19.75 -13.51
C ALA A 170 -10.22 -18.42 -13.80
N VAL A 171 -10.58 -18.19 -15.07
CA VAL A 171 -11.32 -16.98 -15.47
C VAL A 171 -12.69 -17.05 -14.81
N PRO A 172 -13.01 -16.15 -13.87
CA PRO A 172 -14.32 -16.16 -13.22
C PRO A 172 -15.42 -15.86 -14.23
N ARG A 173 -16.52 -16.59 -14.18
CA ARG A 173 -17.70 -16.27 -15.00
C ARG A 173 -18.33 -14.99 -14.46
N MET A 174 -18.96 -14.19 -15.31
CA MET A 174 -19.63 -12.94 -14.91
C MET A 174 -20.66 -13.14 -13.77
N ARG A 175 -21.26 -14.31 -13.70
CA ARG A 175 -22.23 -14.66 -12.65
C ARG A 175 -21.55 -14.85 -11.27
N ASP A 176 -20.27 -15.24 -11.25
CA ASP A 176 -19.51 -15.49 -10.04
C ASP A 176 -18.94 -14.19 -9.42
N LEU A 177 -19.10 -13.05 -10.15
CA LEU A 177 -18.71 -11.72 -9.69
C LEU A 177 -19.66 -11.14 -8.64
N ILE A 178 -20.88 -11.65 -8.51
CA ILE A 178 -21.84 -11.12 -7.56
C ILE A 178 -21.66 -11.84 -6.23
N PRO A 179 -21.16 -11.17 -5.18
CA PRO A 179 -21.04 -11.78 -3.86
C PRO A 179 -22.44 -12.05 -3.29
N SER A 180 -22.58 -13.09 -2.51
CA SER A 180 -23.82 -13.35 -1.80
C SER A 180 -24.13 -12.23 -0.79
N ALA A 181 -25.40 -12.00 -0.49
CA ALA A 181 -25.81 -10.96 0.47
C ALA A 181 -25.14 -11.15 1.85
N SER A 182 -24.91 -12.41 2.26
CA SER A 182 -24.21 -12.74 3.51
C SER A 182 -22.75 -12.33 3.47
N GLU A 183 -22.05 -12.56 2.36
CA GLU A 183 -20.65 -12.18 2.16
C GLU A 183 -20.47 -10.67 2.12
N ALA A 184 -21.34 -9.97 1.39
CA ALA A 184 -21.34 -8.52 1.36
C ALA A 184 -21.55 -7.92 2.76
N ARG A 185 -22.49 -8.47 3.55
CA ARG A 185 -22.75 -8.01 4.91
C ARG A 185 -21.57 -8.26 5.85
N GLN A 186 -20.90 -9.40 5.73
CA GLN A 186 -19.69 -9.73 6.51
C GLN A 186 -18.50 -8.83 6.14
N ALA A 187 -18.45 -8.34 4.91
CA ALA A 187 -17.36 -7.46 4.44
C ALA A 187 -17.52 -6.00 4.93
N ILE A 188 -18.74 -5.54 5.26
CA ILE A 188 -19.00 -4.15 5.67
C ILE A 188 -18.21 -3.77 6.92
N GLY A 189 -18.28 -4.60 7.96
CA GLY A 189 -17.60 -4.33 9.23
C GLY A 189 -16.09 -4.14 9.07
N PRO A 190 -15.38 -5.12 8.50
CA PRO A 190 -13.95 -4.98 8.19
C PRO A 190 -13.63 -3.80 7.28
N ALA A 191 -14.47 -3.52 6.27
CA ALA A 191 -14.27 -2.39 5.36
C ALA A 191 -14.34 -1.04 6.10
N LEU A 192 -15.33 -0.84 6.97
CA LEU A 192 -15.45 0.39 7.75
C LEU A 192 -14.29 0.59 8.73
N ARG A 193 -13.87 -0.46 9.42
CA ARG A 193 -12.71 -0.40 10.33
C ARG A 193 -11.42 -0.14 9.57
N GLY A 194 -11.20 -0.87 8.47
CA GLY A 194 -10.05 -0.67 7.59
C GLY A 194 -10.01 0.75 7.03
N SER A 195 -11.16 1.33 6.67
CA SER A 195 -11.24 2.73 6.23
C SER A 195 -10.87 3.71 7.35
N GLY A 196 -11.31 3.46 8.59
CA GLY A 196 -10.94 4.29 9.75
C GLY A 196 -9.45 4.21 10.06
N ILE A 197 -8.89 3.00 10.11
CA ILE A 197 -7.44 2.79 10.30
C ILE A 197 -6.67 3.44 9.17
N GLY A 198 -7.06 3.21 7.91
CA GLY A 198 -6.42 3.78 6.74
C GLY A 198 -6.45 5.30 6.74
N PHE A 199 -7.56 5.92 7.16
CA PHE A 199 -7.69 7.37 7.28
C PHE A 199 -6.72 7.93 8.34
N VAL A 200 -6.69 7.35 9.55
CA VAL A 200 -5.80 7.80 10.64
C VAL A 200 -4.34 7.69 10.22
N PHE A 201 -3.91 6.54 9.68
CA PHE A 201 -2.53 6.36 9.23
C PHE A 201 -2.21 7.22 8.00
N GLY A 202 -3.19 7.50 7.13
CA GLY A 202 -3.00 8.34 5.96
C GLY A 202 -2.81 9.83 6.29
N VAL A 203 -3.30 10.27 7.44
CA VAL A 203 -3.08 11.64 7.95
C VAL A 203 -1.69 11.84 8.52
N ILE A 204 -1.05 10.78 9.02
CA ILE A 204 0.28 10.88 9.64
C ILE A 204 1.33 10.96 8.53
N PRO A 205 2.06 12.09 8.39
CA PRO A 205 3.08 12.24 7.37
C PRO A 205 4.21 11.23 7.58
N GLY A 206 4.69 10.65 6.47
CA GLY A 206 5.75 9.64 6.49
C GLY A 206 5.29 8.22 6.79
N VAL A 207 4.04 8.00 7.26
CA VAL A 207 3.50 6.65 7.43
C VAL A 207 2.94 6.15 6.10
N SER A 208 3.51 5.05 5.62
CA SER A 208 3.08 4.44 4.36
C SER A 208 1.70 3.78 4.51
N HIS A 209 0.89 3.88 3.47
CA HIS A 209 -0.35 3.10 3.30
C HIS A 209 -0.13 1.59 3.47
N ILE A 210 1.10 1.11 3.25
CA ILE A 210 1.50 -0.28 3.49
C ILE A 210 1.32 -0.64 4.97
N VAL A 211 1.75 0.24 5.89
CA VAL A 211 1.62 0.01 7.34
C VAL A 211 0.15 -0.09 7.72
N SER A 212 -0.71 0.77 7.18
CA SER A 212 -2.14 0.75 7.49
C SER A 212 -2.82 -0.55 7.04
N THR A 213 -2.42 -1.13 5.91
CA THR A 213 -2.96 -2.42 5.46
C THR A 213 -2.56 -3.57 6.37
N PHE A 214 -1.30 -3.63 6.80
CA PHE A 214 -0.84 -4.65 7.73
C PHE A 214 -1.49 -4.52 9.11
N VAL A 215 -1.64 -3.31 9.63
CA VAL A 215 -2.31 -3.06 10.92
C VAL A 215 -3.79 -3.46 10.85
N SER A 216 -4.49 -3.09 9.78
CA SER A 216 -5.88 -3.47 9.56
C SER A 216 -6.06 -4.99 9.47
N TYR A 217 -5.12 -5.67 8.81
CA TYR A 217 -5.14 -7.13 8.70
C TYR A 217 -4.86 -7.81 10.05
N ALA A 218 -3.88 -7.32 10.80
CA ALA A 218 -3.57 -7.84 12.13
C ALA A 218 -4.76 -7.66 13.11
N ASP A 219 -5.45 -6.52 13.06
CA ASP A 219 -6.66 -6.28 13.84
C ASP A 219 -7.74 -7.32 13.51
N ARG A 220 -7.95 -7.60 12.22
CA ARG A 220 -8.93 -8.61 11.79
C ARG A 220 -8.55 -10.03 12.24
N LEU A 221 -7.28 -10.40 12.13
CA LEU A 221 -6.81 -11.70 12.61
C LEU A 221 -7.00 -11.85 14.12
N GLY A 222 -6.71 -10.80 14.89
CA GLY A 222 -6.93 -10.79 16.34
C GLY A 222 -8.40 -11.02 16.71
N GLN A 223 -9.33 -10.41 15.99
CA GLN A 223 -10.76 -10.61 16.19
C GLN A 223 -11.21 -12.04 15.86
N LEU A 224 -10.74 -12.62 14.75
CA LEU A 224 -11.05 -14.00 14.38
C LEU A 224 -10.53 -15.02 15.41
N VAL A 225 -9.35 -14.75 15.98
CA VAL A 225 -8.80 -15.60 17.06
C VAL A 225 -9.68 -15.49 18.31
N GLN A 226 -10.13 -14.30 18.67
CA GLN A 226 -11.03 -14.11 19.81
C GLN A 226 -12.41 -14.74 19.58
N GLU A 227 -12.99 -14.60 18.39
CA GLU A 227 -14.25 -15.26 18.02
C GLU A 227 -14.14 -16.78 18.13
N ASN A 228 -13.05 -17.38 17.63
CA ASN A 228 -12.82 -18.83 17.69
C ASN A 228 -12.49 -19.34 19.10
N ALA A 229 -11.96 -18.50 19.99
CA ALA A 229 -11.67 -18.86 21.38
C ALA A 229 -12.90 -18.76 22.28
N ALA A 230 -13.98 -18.13 21.81
CA ALA A 230 -15.24 -17.97 22.55
C ALA A 230 -16.25 -19.13 22.30
N PHE A 231 -15.92 -20.07 21.43
CA PHE A 231 -16.64 -21.32 21.15
C PHE A 231 -15.87 -22.53 21.65
#